data_119822132f4a252a48a0715177f3e936
#
_entry.id   119822132f4a252a48a0715177f3e936
#
_cell.length_a   1.000
_cell.length_b   1.000
_cell.length_c   1.000
_cell.angle_alpha   90.00
_cell.angle_beta   90.00
_cell.angle_gamma   90.00
#
_symmetry.space_group_name_H-M   'P 1'
#
loop_
_entity.id
_entity.type
_entity.pdbx_description
1 polymer ?
#
loop_
_entity_poly.entity_id
_entity_poly.type
_entity_poly.pdbx_seq_one_letter_code
_entity_poly.pdbx_strand_id
1 'polypeptide(L)'
;MTTTTVFDLDRFARAAEERDASTQLSMYGPEATVTIADRITQPGSPRVLTGTEEIKGWIEDVAARDMTHSVTHRVSGDSSAAFTLACRYPNGTNILCATVIEVEDGAIAKQIVVQAWDES
;
A
#
# COMPACT_ATOMS: atom_id res chain seq x y z
N MET A 1 -26.55 -17.98 8.03
CA MET A 1 -25.79 -17.70 6.82
C MET A 1 -24.56 -16.89 7.19
N THR A 2 -23.41 -17.35 6.77
CA THR A 2 -22.15 -16.67 7.08
C THR A 2 -21.92 -15.55 6.09
N THR A 3 -21.72 -14.35 6.59
CA THR A 3 -21.37 -13.23 5.75
C THR A 3 -19.85 -13.21 5.57
N THR A 4 -19.39 -13.34 4.34
CA THR A 4 -17.97 -13.23 4.03
C THR A 4 -17.59 -11.75 4.00
N THR A 5 -16.61 -11.37 4.82
CA THR A 5 -16.08 -10.02 4.79
C THR A 5 -15.13 -9.89 3.60
N VAL A 6 -15.43 -8.97 2.72
CA VAL A 6 -14.63 -8.70 1.51
C VAL A 6 -13.79 -7.47 1.74
N PHE A 7 -12.53 -7.52 1.30
CA PHE A 7 -11.65 -6.36 1.36
C PHE A 7 -12.17 -5.27 0.40
N ASP A 8 -12.35 -4.07 0.94
CA ASP A 8 -12.86 -2.94 0.17
C ASP A 8 -11.70 -2.18 -0.48
N LEU A 9 -11.35 -2.60 -1.69
CA LEU A 9 -10.24 -2.00 -2.43
C LEU A 9 -10.50 -0.53 -2.77
N ASP A 10 -11.75 -0.17 -3.07
CA ASP A 10 -12.08 1.22 -3.39
C ASP A 10 -11.90 2.14 -2.17
N ARG A 11 -12.24 1.66 -1.00
CA ARG A 11 -12.04 2.41 0.25
C ARG A 11 -10.53 2.57 0.52
N PHE A 12 -9.76 1.50 0.34
CA PHE A 12 -8.32 1.54 0.53
C PHE A 12 -7.66 2.53 -0.46
N ALA A 13 -8.07 2.45 -1.73
CA ALA A 13 -7.55 3.33 -2.77
C ALA A 13 -7.86 4.81 -2.46
N ARG A 14 -9.09 5.09 -2.03
CA ARG A 14 -9.48 6.45 -1.68
C ARG A 14 -8.66 6.98 -0.50
N ALA A 15 -8.46 6.14 0.52
CA ALA A 15 -7.64 6.52 1.66
C ALA A 15 -6.20 6.85 1.26
N ALA A 16 -5.62 6.08 0.34
CA ALA A 16 -4.29 6.35 -0.17
C ALA A 16 -4.25 7.67 -0.94
N GLU A 17 -5.23 7.92 -1.80
CA GLU A 17 -5.29 9.13 -2.61
C GLU A 17 -5.51 10.38 -1.76
N GLU A 18 -6.28 10.28 -0.68
CA GLU A 18 -6.56 11.39 0.23
C GLU A 18 -5.52 11.51 1.35
N ARG A 19 -4.53 10.66 1.35
CA ARG A 19 -3.49 10.60 2.39
C ARG A 19 -4.11 10.42 3.80
N ASP A 20 -5.15 9.59 3.87
CA ASP A 20 -5.86 9.28 5.11
C ASP A 20 -5.21 8.05 5.77
N ALA A 21 -4.13 8.31 6.52
CA ALA A 21 -3.33 7.25 7.14
C ALA A 21 -4.15 6.39 8.10
N SER A 22 -5.04 7.00 8.86
CA SER A 22 -5.86 6.30 9.85
C SER A 22 -6.78 5.26 9.21
N THR A 23 -7.50 5.66 8.15
CA THR A 23 -8.38 4.74 7.43
C THR A 23 -7.57 3.63 6.76
N GLN A 24 -6.46 4.00 6.13
CA GLN A 24 -5.59 3.03 5.45
C GLN A 24 -5.07 1.99 6.45
N LEU A 25 -4.56 2.43 7.60
CA LEU A 25 -4.06 1.53 8.64
C LEU A 25 -5.15 0.60 9.17
N SER A 26 -6.37 1.08 9.31
CA SER A 26 -7.48 0.28 9.83
C SER A 26 -7.82 -0.92 8.97
N MET A 27 -7.34 -0.95 7.73
CA MET A 27 -7.62 -2.04 6.79
C MET A 27 -6.57 -3.15 6.81
N TYR A 28 -5.54 -3.02 7.64
CA TYR A 28 -4.52 -4.05 7.85
C TYR A 28 -4.87 -4.94 9.04
N GLY A 29 -4.60 -6.24 8.91
CA GLY A 29 -4.73 -7.16 10.05
C GLY A 29 -3.61 -6.95 11.06
N PRO A 30 -3.78 -7.43 12.30
CA PRO A 30 -2.82 -7.15 13.38
C PRO A 30 -1.45 -7.80 13.18
N GLU A 31 -1.36 -8.85 12.37
CA GLU A 31 -0.11 -9.54 12.09
C GLU A 31 0.33 -9.38 10.64
N ALA A 32 -0.16 -8.34 9.98
CA ALA A 32 0.15 -8.09 8.57
C ALA A 32 1.65 -7.84 8.37
N THR A 33 2.13 -8.19 7.18
CA THR A 33 3.49 -7.90 6.75
C THR A 33 3.46 -7.11 5.45
N VAL A 34 4.39 -6.17 5.30
CA VAL A 34 4.57 -5.39 4.08
C VAL A 34 6.02 -5.51 3.65
N THR A 35 6.23 -5.95 2.42
CA THR A 35 7.57 -6.07 1.83
C THR A 35 7.72 -5.00 0.77
N ILE A 36 8.77 -4.18 0.88
CA ILE A 36 8.98 -3.02 0.02
C ILE A 36 10.32 -3.13 -0.68
N ALA A 37 10.31 -3.05 -2.00
CA ALA A 37 11.52 -2.86 -2.81
C ALA A 37 11.42 -1.48 -3.46
N ASP A 38 12.40 -0.62 -3.22
CA ASP A 38 12.44 0.74 -3.74
C ASP A 38 13.85 1.08 -4.23
N ARG A 39 14.14 2.37 -4.47
CA ARG A 39 15.44 2.77 -5.03
C ARG A 39 16.61 2.59 -4.08
N ILE A 40 16.34 2.41 -2.78
CA ILE A 40 17.40 2.22 -1.77
C ILE A 40 17.41 0.81 -1.17
N THR A 41 16.43 -0.03 -1.53
CA THR A 41 16.39 -1.43 -1.10
C THR A 41 16.32 -2.33 -2.32
N GLN A 42 17.03 -3.45 -2.28
CA GLN A 42 17.12 -4.36 -3.42
C GLN A 42 16.18 -5.55 -3.23
N PRO A 43 15.73 -6.17 -4.33
CA PRO A 43 14.84 -7.34 -4.22
C PRO A 43 15.39 -8.48 -3.36
N GLY A 44 16.71 -8.66 -3.32
CA GLY A 44 17.35 -9.67 -2.47
C GLY A 44 17.44 -9.28 -1.00
N SER A 45 17.20 -8.01 -0.68
CA SER A 45 17.23 -7.47 0.69
C SER A 45 16.17 -6.39 0.84
N PRO A 46 14.89 -6.75 0.68
CA PRO A 46 13.82 -5.75 0.76
C PRO A 46 13.61 -5.27 2.19
N ARG A 47 12.93 -4.13 2.32
CA ARG A 47 12.46 -3.66 3.60
C ARG A 47 11.20 -4.46 3.97
N VAL A 48 11.19 -5.04 5.17
CA VAL A 48 10.02 -5.80 5.65
C VAL A 48 9.49 -5.13 6.91
N LEU A 49 8.20 -4.82 6.88
CA LEU A 49 7.48 -4.26 8.03
C LEU A 49 6.56 -5.34 8.58
N THR A 50 6.58 -5.54 9.89
CA THR A 50 5.77 -6.56 10.55
C THR A 50 4.98 -5.93 11.68
N GLY A 51 3.66 -6.12 11.63
CA GLY A 51 2.75 -5.68 12.69
C GLY A 51 2.32 -4.23 12.59
N THR A 52 1.35 -3.87 13.41
CA THR A 52 0.65 -2.59 13.34
C THR A 52 1.58 -1.39 13.50
N GLU A 53 2.50 -1.44 14.47
CA GLU A 53 3.36 -0.28 14.76
C GLU A 53 4.31 0.07 13.63
N GLU A 54 4.95 -0.93 13.02
CA GLU A 54 5.87 -0.69 11.91
C GLU A 54 5.13 -0.20 10.68
N ILE A 55 3.98 -0.81 10.38
CA ILE A 55 3.16 -0.41 9.24
C ILE A 55 2.60 1.00 9.44
N LYS A 56 2.16 1.31 10.65
CA LYS A 56 1.68 2.65 11.00
C LYS A 56 2.74 3.72 10.73
N GLY A 57 3.97 3.47 11.18
CA GLY A 57 5.07 4.42 10.96
C GLY A 57 5.32 4.69 9.49
N TRP A 58 5.28 3.64 8.67
CA TRP A 58 5.47 3.77 7.23
C TRP A 58 4.33 4.53 6.56
N ILE A 59 3.07 4.18 6.87
CA ILE A 59 1.90 4.84 6.29
C ILE A 59 1.87 6.32 6.66
N GLU A 60 2.14 6.63 7.92
CA GLU A 60 2.14 8.03 8.39
C GLU A 60 3.26 8.83 7.75
N ASP A 61 4.43 8.23 7.55
CA ASP A 61 5.54 8.88 6.88
C ASP A 61 5.17 9.22 5.42
N VAL A 62 4.60 8.26 4.70
CA VAL A 62 4.17 8.48 3.31
C VAL A 62 3.07 9.52 3.23
N ALA A 63 2.09 9.46 4.12
CA ALA A 63 0.97 10.41 4.13
C ALA A 63 1.40 11.84 4.45
N ALA A 64 2.49 11.99 5.21
CA ALA A 64 3.02 13.31 5.58
C ALA A 64 3.83 13.95 4.46
N ARG A 65 4.23 13.20 3.44
CA ARG A 65 4.99 13.73 2.31
C ARG A 65 4.07 14.54 1.40
N ASP A 66 4.60 15.64 0.88
CA ASP A 66 3.84 16.51 -0.01
C ASP A 66 3.88 15.97 -1.44
N MET A 67 3.11 14.90 -1.67
CA MET A 67 2.99 14.31 -3.00
C MET A 67 1.54 13.90 -3.27
N THR A 68 1.18 13.85 -4.54
CA THR A 68 -0.13 13.39 -4.97
C THR A 68 -0.07 11.90 -5.24
N HIS A 69 -1.19 11.22 -5.02
CA HIS A 69 -1.33 9.78 -5.24
C HIS A 69 -2.53 9.51 -6.14
N SER A 70 -2.37 8.61 -7.08
CA SER A 70 -3.47 8.16 -7.94
C SER A 70 -3.40 6.63 -8.05
N VAL A 71 -4.48 5.95 -7.67
CA VAL A 71 -4.57 4.50 -7.73
C VAL A 71 -5.24 4.10 -9.05
N THR A 72 -4.52 3.32 -9.85
CA THR A 72 -4.96 2.91 -11.18
C THR A 72 -4.79 1.41 -11.36
N HIS A 73 -5.42 0.86 -12.41
CA HIS A 73 -5.30 -0.56 -12.79
C HIS A 73 -5.69 -1.51 -11.64
N ARG A 74 -6.84 -1.26 -11.04
CA ARG A 74 -7.34 -2.01 -9.89
C ARG A 74 -7.85 -3.39 -10.30
N VAL A 75 -7.38 -4.42 -9.60
CA VAL A 75 -7.83 -5.80 -9.79
C VAL A 75 -8.10 -6.38 -8.41
N SER A 76 -9.23 -7.03 -8.22
CA SER A 76 -9.51 -7.69 -6.95
C SER A 76 -10.16 -9.05 -7.17
N GLY A 77 -9.82 -9.99 -6.31
CA GLY A 77 -10.40 -11.32 -6.23
C GLY A 77 -10.92 -11.57 -4.82
N ASP A 78 -11.26 -12.84 -4.53
CA ASP A 78 -11.85 -13.20 -3.24
C ASP A 78 -10.88 -12.99 -2.07
N SER A 79 -9.59 -13.25 -2.29
CA SER A 79 -8.59 -13.17 -1.22
C SER A 79 -7.35 -12.40 -1.66
N SER A 80 -7.45 -11.60 -2.72
CA SER A 80 -6.30 -10.84 -3.22
C SER A 80 -6.74 -9.57 -3.91
N ALA A 81 -5.84 -8.61 -3.99
CA ALA A 81 -6.05 -7.37 -4.73
C ALA A 81 -4.70 -6.89 -5.27
N ALA A 82 -4.74 -6.14 -6.35
CA ALA A 82 -3.54 -5.56 -6.95
C ALA A 82 -3.91 -4.24 -7.61
N PHE A 83 -2.96 -3.32 -7.64
CA PHE A 83 -3.14 -2.04 -8.33
C PHE A 83 -1.78 -1.40 -8.56
N THR A 84 -1.77 -0.36 -9.41
CA THR A 84 -0.63 0.52 -9.52
C THR A 84 -0.95 1.83 -8.83
N LEU A 85 0.06 2.46 -8.23
CA LEU A 85 -0.06 3.74 -7.56
C LEU A 85 0.93 4.71 -8.20
N ALA A 86 0.41 5.78 -8.79
CA ALA A 86 1.24 6.84 -9.36
C ALA A 86 1.34 7.96 -8.35
N CYS A 87 2.56 8.31 -7.97
CA CYS A 87 2.82 9.39 -7.02
C CYS A 87 3.66 10.47 -7.69
N ARG A 88 3.46 11.71 -7.28
CA ARG A 88 4.21 12.82 -7.84
C ARG A 88 4.50 13.87 -6.76
N TYR A 89 5.76 14.25 -6.63
CA TYR A 89 6.18 15.36 -5.79
C TYR A 89 5.99 16.70 -6.50
N PRO A 90 5.90 17.82 -5.77
CA PRO A 90 5.75 19.15 -6.38
C PRO A 90 6.86 19.53 -7.34
N ASN A 91 8.07 18.97 -7.15
CA ASN A 91 9.21 19.23 -8.05
C ASN A 91 9.12 18.45 -9.37
N GLY A 92 8.07 17.63 -9.56
CA GLY A 92 7.86 16.87 -10.77
C GLY A 92 8.39 15.44 -10.75
N THR A 93 9.07 15.01 -9.67
CA THR A 93 9.55 13.64 -9.54
C THR A 93 8.38 12.67 -9.46
N ASN A 94 8.36 11.67 -10.33
CA ASN A 94 7.33 10.65 -10.37
C ASN A 94 7.82 9.35 -9.74
N ILE A 95 6.90 8.65 -9.08
CA ILE A 95 7.12 7.32 -8.52
C ILE A 95 5.98 6.45 -9.00
N LEU A 96 6.30 5.29 -9.57
CA LEU A 96 5.29 4.30 -9.92
C LEU A 96 5.46 3.10 -9.02
N CYS A 97 4.39 2.74 -8.31
CA CYS A 97 4.39 1.57 -7.43
C CYS A 97 3.47 0.51 -8.00
N ALA A 98 3.90 -0.76 -7.92
CA ALA A 98 3.03 -1.90 -8.15
C ALA A 98 2.82 -2.59 -6.80
N THR A 99 1.58 -2.87 -6.46
CA THR A 99 1.22 -3.44 -5.16
C THR A 99 0.37 -4.68 -5.35
N VAL A 100 0.71 -5.74 -4.62
CA VAL A 100 -0.09 -6.96 -4.54
C VAL A 100 -0.43 -7.22 -3.09
N ILE A 101 -1.71 -7.49 -2.83
CA ILE A 101 -2.25 -7.68 -1.48
C ILE A 101 -2.86 -9.07 -1.36
N GLU A 102 -2.55 -9.78 -0.27
CA GLU A 102 -3.25 -11.00 0.13
C GLU A 102 -4.14 -10.66 1.32
N VAL A 103 -5.38 -11.10 1.26
CA VAL A 103 -6.43 -10.73 2.23
C VAL A 103 -6.84 -11.96 3.04
N GLU A 104 -6.97 -11.78 4.35
CA GLU A 104 -7.55 -12.78 5.26
C GLU A 104 -8.59 -12.08 6.12
N ASP A 105 -9.78 -12.66 6.21
CA ASP A 105 -10.89 -12.13 7.01
C ASP A 105 -11.20 -10.67 6.70
N GLY A 106 -11.11 -10.30 5.43
CA GLY A 106 -11.44 -8.96 4.98
C GLY A 106 -10.37 -7.90 5.24
N ALA A 107 -9.22 -8.29 5.79
CA ALA A 107 -8.13 -7.36 6.09
C ALA A 107 -6.84 -7.77 5.38
N ILE A 108 -5.94 -6.84 5.20
CA ILE A 108 -4.65 -7.12 4.56
C ILE A 108 -3.82 -7.99 5.50
N ALA A 109 -3.42 -9.17 5.02
CA ALA A 109 -2.51 -10.06 5.73
C ALA A 109 -1.08 -9.89 5.22
N LYS A 110 -0.92 -9.64 3.93
CA LYS A 110 0.39 -9.52 3.31
C LYS A 110 0.32 -8.56 2.14
N GLN A 111 1.33 -7.71 2.01
CA GLN A 111 1.42 -6.76 0.92
C GLN A 111 2.84 -6.72 0.39
N ILE A 112 2.97 -6.68 -0.94
CA ILE A 112 4.26 -6.50 -1.59
C ILE A 112 4.18 -5.22 -2.41
N VAL A 113 5.13 -4.32 -2.21
CA VAL A 113 5.21 -3.04 -2.90
C VAL A 113 6.54 -2.97 -3.64
N VAL A 114 6.48 -2.71 -4.94
CA VAL A 114 7.65 -2.48 -5.77
C VAL A 114 7.56 -1.07 -6.33
N GLN A 115 8.59 -0.27 -6.12
CA GLN A 115 8.61 1.14 -6.52
C GLN A 115 9.66 1.40 -7.59
N ALA A 116 9.28 2.17 -8.61
CA ALA A 116 10.18 2.70 -9.59
C ALA A 116 10.15 4.23 -9.49
N TRP A 117 11.31 4.85 -9.41
CA TRP A 117 11.47 6.29 -9.22
C TRP A 117 12.12 6.92 -10.44
N ASP A 118 11.72 8.15 -10.75
CA ASP A 118 12.45 8.95 -11.73
C ASP A 118 13.88 9.16 -11.24
N GLU A 119 14.81 9.08 -12.16
CA GLU A 119 16.20 9.44 -11.89
C GLU A 119 16.38 10.93 -12.11
N SER A 120 17.10 11.56 -11.22
CA SER A 120 17.38 13.00 -11.33
C SER A 120 18.66 13.27 -12.09
#